data_842fd6f0d1d9d92b1c1cb20544473dde
#
_entry.id   842fd6f0d1d9d92b1c1cb20544473dde
#
_cell.length_a   1.000
_cell.length_b   1.000
_cell.length_c   1.000
_cell.angle_alpha   90.00
_cell.angle_beta   90.00
_cell.angle_gamma   90.00
#
_symmetry.space_group_name_H-M   'P 1'
#
loop_
_entity.id
_entity.type
_entity.pdbx_description
1 polymer ?
#
loop_
_entity_poly.entity_id
_entity_poly.type
_entity_poly.pdbx_seq_one_letter_code
_entity_poly.pdbx_strand_id
1 'polypeptide(L)'
;MSLINRGILYSPTYEYSKQEVIKQNNIRYYKFDDLLVPSVTSIIRLSRSNQSYNYSSKQADSFEIGNLMHEYLDLYVTNKKIEYQSTENSRIALKLSEVIINNIFPKIDSFIATEATVHNNYNYAGTLDLLASIDN
;
A
#
# COMPACT_ATOMS: atom_id res chain seq x y z
N MET A 1 15.91 -13.12 9.48
CA MET A 1 16.61 -11.87 9.13
C MET A 1 15.62 -10.73 9.27
N SER A 2 15.89 -9.78 10.14
CA SER A 2 15.04 -8.61 10.32
C SER A 2 15.56 -7.47 9.45
N LEU A 3 14.67 -6.72 8.82
CA LEU A 3 15.02 -5.45 8.21
C LEU A 3 15.42 -4.48 9.32
N ILE A 4 16.66 -4.02 9.28
CA ILE A 4 17.13 -3.02 10.23
C ILE A 4 16.72 -1.67 9.71
N ASN A 5 15.96 -0.95 10.51
CA ASN A 5 15.61 0.42 10.21
C ASN A 5 16.89 1.28 10.28
N ARG A 6 17.28 1.88 9.16
CA ARG A 6 18.51 2.66 9.03
C ARG A 6 18.29 4.16 9.22
N GLY A 7 17.29 4.54 9.99
CA GLY A 7 17.07 5.94 10.30
C GLY A 7 16.48 6.75 9.14
N ILE A 8 15.56 6.16 8.41
CA ILE A 8 14.80 6.89 7.40
C ILE A 8 14.03 8.00 8.09
N LEU A 9 14.24 9.23 7.63
CA LEU A 9 13.48 10.38 8.12
C LEU A 9 12.15 10.42 7.38
N TYR A 10 11.10 10.00 8.07
CA TYR A 10 9.73 10.19 7.64
C TYR A 10 9.26 11.55 8.16
N SER A 11 9.23 12.53 7.27
CA SER A 11 8.76 13.88 7.57
C SER A 11 7.59 14.21 6.66
N PRO A 12 6.36 13.94 7.08
CA PRO A 12 5.20 14.24 6.26
C PRO A 12 5.06 15.76 6.11
N THR A 13 5.22 16.24 4.87
CA THR A 13 5.05 17.66 4.52
C THR A 13 3.56 18.02 4.45
N TYR A 14 2.74 17.03 4.15
CA TYR A 14 1.29 17.14 4.07
C TYR A 14 0.66 16.08 4.95
N GLU A 15 -0.39 16.46 5.66
CA GLU A 15 -1.20 15.49 6.41
C GLU A 15 -2.10 14.73 5.45
N TYR A 16 -1.61 13.62 4.94
CA TYR A 16 -2.43 12.66 4.24
C TYR A 16 -2.92 11.63 5.26
N SER A 17 -4.16 11.74 5.65
CA SER A 17 -4.73 10.79 6.59
C SER A 17 -5.25 9.56 5.85
N LYS A 18 -5.03 8.41 6.47
CA LYS A 18 -5.61 7.15 6.01
C LYS A 18 -7.08 7.13 6.42
N GLN A 19 -7.98 7.07 5.43
CA GLN A 19 -9.41 7.07 5.68
C GLN A 19 -9.93 5.66 5.95
N GLU A 20 -11.00 5.57 6.74
CA GLU A 20 -11.69 4.32 6.97
C GLU A 20 -12.27 3.77 5.66
N VAL A 21 -12.14 2.46 5.46
CA VAL A 21 -12.68 1.76 4.30
C VAL A 21 -13.89 0.94 4.72
N ILE A 22 -15.00 1.15 4.05
CA ILE A 22 -16.26 0.43 4.27
C ILE A 22 -16.59 -0.36 3.02
N LYS A 23 -17.00 -1.62 3.19
CA LYS A 23 -17.41 -2.46 2.08
C LYS A 23 -18.91 -2.70 2.14
N GLN A 24 -19.62 -2.30 1.09
CA GLN A 24 -21.07 -2.50 0.94
C GLN A 24 -21.36 -3.02 -0.47
N ASN A 25 -22.10 -4.13 -0.57
CA ASN A 25 -22.50 -4.72 -1.87
C ASN A 25 -21.31 -4.97 -2.81
N ASN A 26 -20.19 -5.45 -2.27
CA ASN A 26 -18.93 -5.70 -2.98
C ASN A 26 -18.25 -4.43 -3.52
N ILE A 27 -18.68 -3.25 -3.09
CA ILE A 27 -18.04 -1.98 -3.41
C ILE A 27 -17.30 -1.48 -2.18
N ARG A 28 -16.04 -1.11 -2.37
CA ARG A 28 -15.26 -0.45 -1.32
C ARG A 28 -15.47 1.05 -1.39
N TYR A 29 -15.79 1.64 -0.25
CA TYR A 29 -15.93 3.07 -0.08
C TYR A 29 -14.91 3.58 0.93
N TYR A 30 -14.34 4.75 0.64
CA TYR A 30 -13.57 5.52 1.60
C TYR A 30 -14.51 6.48 2.31
N LYS A 31 -14.44 6.51 3.63
CA LYS A 31 -15.29 7.39 4.42
C LYS A 31 -14.56 8.70 4.72
N PHE A 32 -15.09 9.81 4.21
CA PHE A 32 -14.64 11.15 4.52
C PHE A 32 -15.74 11.82 5.33
N ASP A 33 -15.58 11.91 6.66
CA ASP A 33 -16.63 12.29 7.58
C ASP A 33 -17.90 11.45 7.36
N ASP A 34 -19.00 12.03 6.90
CA ASP A 34 -20.24 11.30 6.60
C ASP A 34 -20.37 10.91 5.13
N LEU A 35 -19.38 11.24 4.30
CA LEU A 35 -19.43 10.99 2.86
C LEU A 35 -18.73 9.68 2.52
N LEU A 36 -19.42 8.81 1.79
CA LEU A 36 -18.85 7.58 1.25
C LEU A 36 -18.44 7.80 -0.20
N VAL A 37 -17.14 7.62 -0.46
CA VAL A 37 -16.56 7.83 -1.80
C VAL A 37 -16.10 6.48 -2.34
N PRO A 38 -16.58 6.04 -3.52
CA PRO A 38 -16.23 4.73 -4.05
C PRO A 38 -14.76 4.67 -4.44
N SER A 39 -14.16 3.49 -4.27
CA SER A 39 -12.79 3.26 -4.70
C SER A 39 -12.71 3.13 -6.22
N VAL A 40 -11.61 3.64 -6.79
CA VAL A 40 -11.33 3.52 -8.23
C VAL A 40 -11.36 2.07 -8.69
N THR A 41 -10.76 1.18 -7.92
CA THR A 41 -10.71 -0.26 -8.25
C THR A 41 -12.08 -0.89 -8.28
N SER A 42 -12.99 -0.49 -7.38
CA SER A 42 -14.38 -0.96 -7.40
C SER A 42 -15.14 -0.46 -8.63
N ILE A 43 -14.95 0.80 -9.02
CA ILE A 43 -15.56 1.36 -10.22
C ILE A 43 -15.09 0.61 -11.47
N ILE A 44 -13.78 0.38 -11.60
CA ILE A 44 -13.21 -0.36 -12.71
C ILE A 44 -13.74 -1.78 -12.77
N ARG A 45 -13.83 -2.45 -11.63
CA ARG A 45 -14.35 -3.82 -11.55
C ARG A 45 -15.81 -3.90 -11.98
N LEU A 46 -16.65 -2.94 -11.59
CA LEU A 46 -18.05 -2.86 -12.00
C LEU A 46 -18.20 -2.64 -13.51
N SER A 47 -17.29 -1.84 -14.12
CA SER A 47 -17.30 -1.61 -15.56
C SER A 47 -16.91 -2.83 -16.39
N ARG A 48 -16.21 -3.79 -15.77
CA ARG A 48 -15.80 -5.07 -16.39
C ARG A 48 -16.78 -6.19 -16.04
N SER A 49 -18.07 -5.94 -16.14
CA SER A 49 -19.11 -6.88 -15.77
C SER A 49 -18.89 -8.29 -16.37
N ASN A 50 -19.03 -9.33 -15.54
CA ASN A 50 -19.06 -10.76 -15.86
C ASN A 50 -17.71 -11.49 -16.01
N GLN A 51 -16.61 -10.98 -15.50
CA GLN A 51 -15.40 -11.80 -15.38
C GLN A 51 -15.34 -12.41 -13.97
N SER A 52 -15.66 -13.69 -13.88
CA SER A 52 -15.35 -14.45 -12.68
C SER A 52 -13.85 -14.75 -12.67
N TYR A 53 -13.13 -14.20 -11.69
CA TYR A 53 -11.73 -14.54 -11.51
C TYR A 53 -11.61 -15.77 -10.62
N ASN A 54 -11.32 -16.91 -11.24
CA ASN A 54 -10.88 -18.09 -10.50
C ASN A 54 -9.36 -17.97 -10.31
N TYR A 55 -8.96 -17.61 -9.10
CA TYR A 55 -7.54 -17.50 -8.77
C TYR A 55 -6.95 -18.89 -8.57
N SER A 56 -5.85 -19.19 -9.28
CA SER A 56 -5.03 -20.36 -9.00
C SER A 56 -4.31 -20.18 -7.67
N SER A 57 -3.83 -21.27 -7.06
CA SER A 57 -3.02 -21.21 -5.84
C SER A 57 -1.78 -20.33 -6.01
N LYS A 58 -1.19 -20.34 -7.21
CA LYS A 58 -0.02 -19.49 -7.55
C LYS A 58 -0.37 -18.00 -7.55
N GLN A 59 -1.57 -17.64 -8.01
CA GLN A 59 -2.05 -16.25 -7.95
C GLN A 59 -2.33 -15.82 -6.50
N ALA A 60 -2.90 -16.70 -5.68
CA ALA A 60 -3.12 -16.43 -4.26
C ALA A 60 -1.80 -16.15 -3.54
N ASP A 61 -0.74 -16.93 -3.81
CA ASP A 61 0.59 -16.69 -3.26
C ASP A 61 1.16 -15.34 -3.70
N SER A 62 0.99 -14.97 -4.97
CA SER A 62 1.45 -13.68 -5.48
C SER A 62 0.73 -12.51 -4.80
N PHE A 63 -0.56 -12.62 -4.54
CA PHE A 63 -1.31 -11.60 -3.80
C PHE A 63 -0.82 -11.47 -2.36
N GLU A 64 -0.59 -12.58 -1.68
CA GLU A 64 -0.09 -12.57 -0.31
C GLU A 64 1.31 -11.93 -0.24
N ILE A 65 2.21 -12.31 -1.14
CA ILE A 65 3.55 -11.73 -1.23
C ILE A 65 3.47 -10.22 -1.47
N GLY A 66 2.62 -9.77 -2.39
CA GLY A 66 2.43 -8.35 -2.67
C GLY A 66 1.92 -7.58 -1.46
N ASN A 67 0.90 -8.10 -0.77
CA ASN A 67 0.36 -7.47 0.43
C ASN A 67 1.40 -7.37 1.55
N LEU A 68 2.19 -8.43 1.76
CA LEU A 68 3.27 -8.43 2.75
C LEU A 68 4.37 -7.43 2.40
N MET A 69 4.71 -7.28 1.12
CA MET A 69 5.66 -6.25 0.67
C MET A 69 5.17 -4.84 0.99
N HIS A 70 3.91 -4.53 0.69
CA HIS A 70 3.31 -3.23 1.01
C HIS A 70 3.40 -2.96 2.52
N GLU A 71 3.06 -3.94 3.33
CA GLU A 71 3.13 -3.83 4.79
C GLU A 71 4.58 -3.60 5.27
N TYR A 72 5.53 -4.40 4.79
CA TYR A 72 6.93 -4.28 5.20
C TYR A 72 7.54 -2.93 4.80
N LEU A 73 7.26 -2.46 3.60
CA LEU A 73 7.76 -1.17 3.12
C LEU A 73 7.14 0.00 3.91
N ASP A 74 5.84 -0.06 4.20
CA ASP A 74 5.16 0.92 5.03
C ASP A 74 5.76 0.99 6.43
N LEU A 75 5.94 -0.16 7.08
CA LEU A 75 6.54 -0.25 8.41
C LEU A 75 7.98 0.28 8.41
N TYR A 76 8.74 -0.03 7.36
CA TYR A 76 10.12 0.44 7.22
C TYR A 76 10.20 1.97 7.10
N VAL A 77 9.38 2.56 6.23
CA VAL A 77 9.35 4.01 6.01
C VAL A 77 8.88 4.75 7.26
N THR A 78 7.90 4.22 7.96
CA THR A 78 7.34 4.85 9.18
C THR A 78 8.16 4.56 10.45
N ASN A 79 9.31 3.91 10.33
CA ASN A 79 10.19 3.57 11.45
C ASN A 79 9.54 2.65 12.49
N LYS A 80 8.60 1.83 12.06
CA LYS A 80 7.96 0.85 12.93
C LYS A 80 8.68 -0.50 12.84
N LYS A 81 8.58 -1.27 13.92
CA LYS A 81 9.15 -2.62 13.95
C LYS A 81 8.45 -3.53 12.95
N ILE A 82 9.25 -4.24 12.17
CA ILE A 82 8.73 -5.24 11.22
C ILE A 82 8.69 -6.59 11.93
N GLU A 83 7.47 -7.10 12.11
CA GLU A 83 7.24 -8.46 12.57
C GLU A 83 6.83 -9.30 11.36
N TYR A 84 7.59 -10.33 11.07
CA TYR A 84 7.31 -11.18 9.93
C TYR A 84 7.03 -12.62 10.37
N GLN A 85 6.16 -13.28 9.61
CA GLN A 85 5.82 -14.67 9.82
C GLN A 85 6.90 -15.60 9.23
N SER A 86 7.07 -16.76 9.81
CA SER A 86 8.05 -17.76 9.34
C SER A 86 7.46 -18.59 8.18
N THR A 87 6.86 -17.94 7.20
CA THR A 87 6.32 -18.59 6.01
C THR A 87 7.22 -18.33 4.81
N GLU A 88 7.09 -19.18 3.78
CA GLU A 88 7.84 -19.01 2.52
C GLU A 88 7.48 -17.69 1.83
N ASN A 89 6.18 -17.35 1.78
CA ASN A 89 5.71 -16.11 1.16
C ASN A 89 6.24 -14.88 1.90
N SER A 90 6.28 -14.93 3.23
CA SER A 90 6.85 -13.85 4.05
C SER A 90 8.35 -13.66 3.76
N ARG A 91 9.07 -14.74 3.59
CA ARG A 91 10.51 -14.71 3.27
C ARG A 91 10.77 -14.11 1.91
N ILE A 92 9.98 -14.49 0.90
CA ILE A 92 10.04 -13.92 -0.46
C ILE A 92 9.70 -12.44 -0.41
N ALA A 93 8.63 -12.05 0.25
CA ALA A 93 8.21 -10.65 0.39
C ALA A 93 9.31 -9.81 1.05
N LEU A 94 9.97 -10.34 2.08
CA LEU A 94 11.05 -9.64 2.76
C LEU A 94 12.23 -9.39 1.83
N LYS A 95 12.65 -10.39 1.06
CA LYS A 95 13.75 -10.25 0.09
C LYS A 95 13.43 -9.24 -1.01
N LEU A 96 12.21 -9.27 -1.53
CA LEU A 96 11.79 -8.31 -2.55
C LEU A 96 11.72 -6.89 -1.98
N SER A 97 11.27 -6.74 -0.74
CA SER A 97 11.27 -5.45 -0.05
C SER A 97 12.70 -4.92 0.15
N GLU A 98 13.64 -5.78 0.51
CA GLU A 98 15.06 -5.41 0.64
C GLU A 98 15.65 -4.90 -0.68
N VAL A 99 15.25 -5.47 -1.82
CA VAL A 99 15.69 -5.00 -3.14
C VAL A 99 15.25 -3.55 -3.36
N ILE A 100 14.00 -3.23 -3.03
CA ILE A 100 13.47 -1.86 -3.15
C ILE A 100 14.20 -0.91 -2.19
N ILE A 101 14.36 -1.32 -0.94
CA ILE A 101 15.03 -0.51 0.08
C ILE A 101 16.48 -0.20 -0.29
N ASN A 102 17.18 -1.18 -0.85
CA ASN A 102 18.60 -1.03 -1.16
C ASN A 102 18.85 -0.29 -2.49
N ASN A 103 17.93 -0.36 -3.45
CA ASN A 103 18.16 0.17 -4.80
C ASN A 103 17.34 1.41 -5.12
N ILE A 104 16.18 1.60 -4.52
CA ILE A 104 15.28 2.71 -4.81
C ILE A 104 15.31 3.76 -3.70
N PHE A 105 15.19 3.33 -2.46
CA PHE A 105 15.12 4.25 -1.32
C PHE A 105 16.33 5.17 -1.16
N PRO A 106 17.57 4.75 -1.49
CA PRO A 106 18.71 5.68 -1.44
C PRO A 106 18.61 6.88 -2.39
N LYS A 107 17.74 6.80 -3.40
CA LYS A 107 17.49 7.90 -4.35
C LYS A 107 16.40 8.86 -3.88
N ILE A 108 15.75 8.55 -2.79
CA ILE A 108 14.66 9.35 -2.22
C ILE A 108 15.22 10.30 -1.18
N ASP A 109 14.92 11.59 -1.30
CA ASP A 109 15.35 12.59 -0.35
C ASP A 109 14.45 12.67 0.87
N SER A 110 13.15 12.63 0.64
CA SER A 110 12.18 12.63 1.74
C SER A 110 10.97 11.77 1.43
N PHE A 111 10.50 11.08 2.45
CA PHE A 111 9.27 10.30 2.43
C PHE A 111 8.15 11.17 2.98
N ILE A 112 7.14 11.46 2.17
CA ILE A 112 6.07 12.40 2.53
C ILE A 112 4.90 11.66 3.15
N ALA A 113 4.45 10.57 2.52
CA ALA A 113 3.33 9.78 3.02
C ALA A 113 3.39 8.35 2.51
N THR A 114 2.86 7.42 3.30
CA THR A 114 2.65 6.03 2.91
C THR A 114 1.18 5.68 3.13
N GLU A 115 0.65 4.78 2.29
CA GLU A 115 -0.73 4.30 2.39
C GLU A 115 -1.74 5.44 2.51
N ALA A 116 -1.51 6.54 1.80
CA ALA A 116 -2.32 7.74 1.89
C ALA A 116 -3.57 7.63 1.02
N THR A 117 -4.70 8.06 1.57
CA THR A 117 -5.95 8.13 0.82
C THR A 117 -6.00 9.43 0.01
N VAL A 118 -6.26 9.31 -1.28
CA VAL A 118 -6.40 10.45 -2.20
C VAL A 118 -7.74 10.37 -2.92
N HIS A 119 -8.28 11.51 -3.29
CA HIS A 119 -9.58 11.57 -3.97
C HIS A 119 -9.59 12.66 -5.05
N ASN A 120 -10.52 12.53 -5.98
CA ASN A 120 -10.78 13.56 -6.98
C ASN A 120 -12.17 14.17 -6.71
N ASN A 121 -12.19 15.35 -6.07
CA ASN A 121 -13.42 16.08 -5.73
C ASN A 121 -14.48 15.20 -5.06
N TYR A 122 -14.07 14.22 -4.27
CA TYR A 122 -14.96 13.26 -3.60
C TYR A 122 -15.83 12.41 -4.55
N ASN A 123 -15.45 12.32 -5.83
CA ASN A 123 -16.16 11.48 -6.81
C ASN A 123 -15.66 10.04 -6.77
N TYR A 124 -14.36 9.87 -6.61
CA TYR A 124 -13.71 8.57 -6.40
C TYR A 124 -12.43 8.75 -5.60
N ALA A 125 -11.99 7.68 -4.98
CA ALA A 125 -10.81 7.70 -4.12
C ALA A 125 -9.95 6.44 -4.29
N GLY A 126 -8.73 6.52 -3.83
CA GLY A 126 -7.79 5.41 -3.84
C GLY A 126 -6.75 5.58 -2.76
N THR A 127 -5.95 4.54 -2.58
CA THR A 127 -4.80 4.56 -1.69
C THR A 127 -3.53 4.54 -2.53
N LEU A 128 -2.64 5.50 -2.31
CA LEU A 128 -1.30 5.45 -2.90
C LEU A 128 -0.33 4.83 -1.90
N ASP A 129 0.59 4.04 -2.42
CA ASP A 129 1.54 3.29 -1.59
C ASP A 129 2.60 4.18 -0.97
N LEU A 130 3.12 5.11 -1.75
CA LEU A 130 4.21 5.99 -1.32
C LEU A 130 4.17 7.31 -2.07
N LEU A 131 4.29 8.40 -1.34
CA LEU A 131 4.56 9.74 -1.87
C LEU A 131 5.91 10.18 -1.34
N ALA A 132 6.82 10.53 -2.23
CA ALA A 132 8.19 10.88 -1.87
C ALA A 132 8.75 11.96 -2.80
N SER A 133 9.80 12.64 -2.37
CA SER A 133 10.54 13.55 -3.21
C SER A 133 11.89 12.95 -3.60
N ILE A 134 12.28 13.19 -4.84
CA ILE A 134 13.57 12.78 -5.39
C ILE A 134 14.22 14.03 -5.93
N ASP A 135 15.39 14.39 -5.42
CA ASP A 135 16.17 15.49 -5.97
C ASP A 135 16.89 15.06 -7.26
N ASN A 136 16.81 15.91 -8.22
CA ASN A 136 17.56 15.76 -9.47
C ASN A 136 18.95 16.35 -9.32
#